data_c2ade21b8e64fd2343c18579bdeee997
#
_entry.id   c2ade21b8e64fd2343c18579bdeee997
#
_cell.length_a   1.000
_cell.length_b   1.000
_cell.length_c   1.000
_cell.angle_alpha   90.00
_cell.angle_beta   90.00
_cell.angle_gamma   90.00
#
_symmetry.space_group_name_H-M   'P 1'
#
loop_
_entity.id
_entity.type
_entity.pdbx_description
1 polymer ?
#
loop_
_entity_poly.entity_id
_entity_poly.type
_entity_poly.pdbx_seq_one_letter_code
_entity_poly.pdbx_strand_id
1 'polypeptide(L)'
;DLDLPEVDVVASGLLEGAQAAVHYLYAPLEDASVSYYYAVVCVDASGNESELGTSDGSVTNAAMGIPTISLDVPANFAADGDFSEWDGIMPFVINPTTGHVNSGTVDDEDDLSGTVYLAVDDDYLYFAADVVDDTYYFGEGNWWDQDAMQLFIGLYDWRGPKHTALQRGDEPDYIIYTNETTLQLDNPTNSTMGTPGDDIFYFEGFNPDYATEGKISLDTLAARGGDARFHPVNGMRIPIDIYFHDNDGSGWEGNVGFSPLGTDQQWNNPREWAYTWIGDLESPVAVDDDKHVIADQVVLYPNYPNPFNPTTQLRYDLPE
;
A
#
# COMPACT_ATOMS: atom_id res chain seq x y z
N ASP A 1 4.90 -9.73 -30.21
CA ASP A 1 5.92 -10.27 -29.32
C ASP A 1 5.71 -9.62 -27.95
N LEU A 2 5.17 -10.37 -26.97
CA LEU A 2 4.93 -9.86 -25.61
C LEU A 2 6.19 -9.96 -24.71
N ASP A 3 7.31 -10.41 -25.26
CA ASP A 3 8.61 -10.48 -24.59
C ASP A 3 9.37 -9.13 -24.59
N LEU A 4 8.66 -8.02 -24.72
CA LEU A 4 9.26 -6.71 -24.58
C LEU A 4 9.46 -6.39 -23.09
N PRO A 5 10.63 -5.86 -22.67
CA PRO A 5 10.91 -5.54 -21.27
C PRO A 5 10.02 -4.44 -20.67
N GLU A 6 9.12 -3.87 -21.45
CA GLU A 6 8.21 -2.78 -21.07
C GLU A 6 6.73 -3.24 -21.06
N VAL A 7 6.45 -4.54 -21.09
CA VAL A 7 5.08 -5.06 -21.06
C VAL A 7 4.74 -5.50 -19.65
N ASP A 8 3.76 -4.83 -19.07
CA ASP A 8 3.20 -5.22 -17.78
C ASP A 8 1.99 -6.14 -17.98
N VAL A 9 1.93 -7.22 -17.22
CA VAL A 9 0.76 -8.09 -17.17
C VAL A 9 -0.24 -7.51 -16.19
N VAL A 10 -1.27 -6.84 -16.68
CA VAL A 10 -2.29 -6.19 -15.86
C VAL A 10 -3.41 -7.13 -15.39
N ALA A 11 -3.62 -8.23 -16.10
CA ALA A 11 -4.57 -9.27 -15.72
C ALA A 11 -4.16 -10.61 -16.29
N SER A 12 -4.35 -11.70 -15.53
CA SER A 12 -4.10 -13.07 -15.96
C SER A 12 -5.19 -13.99 -15.42
N GLY A 13 -5.33 -15.16 -16.04
CA GLY A 13 -6.33 -16.15 -15.64
C GLY A 13 -7.78 -15.71 -15.87
N LEU A 14 -8.00 -14.80 -16.80
CA LEU A 14 -9.35 -14.40 -17.22
C LEU A 14 -10.09 -15.62 -17.77
N LEU A 15 -11.33 -15.81 -17.31
CA LEU A 15 -12.15 -16.91 -17.77
C LEU A 15 -12.59 -16.73 -19.22
N GLU A 16 -12.81 -17.83 -19.92
CA GLU A 16 -13.43 -17.81 -21.24
C GLU A 16 -14.78 -17.08 -21.17
N GLY A 17 -14.97 -16.11 -22.06
CA GLY A 17 -16.16 -15.26 -22.09
C GLY A 17 -16.12 -14.05 -21.17
N ALA A 18 -15.04 -13.77 -20.47
CA ALA A 18 -14.86 -12.50 -19.78
C ALA A 18 -14.96 -11.33 -20.78
N GLN A 19 -15.85 -10.38 -20.48
CA GLN A 19 -16.11 -9.25 -21.38
C GLN A 19 -15.33 -8.00 -21.03
N ALA A 20 -14.70 -7.97 -19.86
CA ALA A 20 -13.95 -6.82 -19.37
C ALA A 20 -12.83 -7.26 -18.41
N ALA A 21 -11.76 -6.49 -18.39
CA ALA A 21 -10.75 -6.50 -17.37
C ALA A 21 -10.49 -5.05 -16.95
N VAL A 22 -10.13 -4.83 -15.70
CA VAL A 22 -9.87 -3.49 -15.14
C VAL A 22 -8.38 -3.34 -14.89
N HIS A 23 -7.80 -2.27 -15.44
CA HIS A 23 -6.45 -1.86 -15.12
C HIS A 23 -6.51 -0.66 -14.17
N TYR A 24 -6.08 -0.87 -12.93
CA TYR A 24 -5.98 0.20 -11.95
C TYR A 24 -4.66 0.95 -12.15
N LEU A 25 -4.74 2.27 -12.29
CA LEU A 25 -3.60 3.14 -12.53
C LEU A 25 -3.17 3.77 -11.21
N TYR A 26 -2.08 3.26 -10.67
CA TYR A 26 -1.43 3.82 -9.48
C TYR A 26 -0.22 4.62 -9.93
N ALA A 27 -0.19 5.89 -9.59
CA ALA A 27 0.95 6.76 -9.84
C ALA A 27 1.26 7.57 -8.59
N PRO A 28 2.51 7.62 -8.12
CA PRO A 28 2.89 8.38 -6.92
C PRO A 28 2.95 9.88 -7.18
N LEU A 29 2.53 10.34 -8.31
CA LEU A 29 2.59 11.73 -8.75
C LEU A 29 1.21 12.30 -8.93
N GLU A 30 1.14 13.63 -8.96
CA GLU A 30 -0.06 14.40 -9.26
C GLU A 30 -0.83 13.86 -10.47
N ASP A 31 -2.08 14.26 -10.59
CA ASP A 31 -2.96 13.93 -11.70
C ASP A 31 -2.23 14.03 -13.04
N ALA A 32 -2.00 12.91 -13.65
CA ALA A 32 -1.34 12.82 -14.94
C ALA A 32 -2.22 12.07 -15.95
N SER A 33 -2.23 12.55 -17.19
CA SER A 33 -2.82 11.79 -18.27
C SER A 33 -1.82 10.71 -18.68
N VAL A 34 -2.23 9.46 -18.57
CA VAL A 34 -1.43 8.29 -18.98
C VAL A 34 -2.11 7.55 -20.11
N SER A 35 -1.32 7.03 -21.02
CA SER A 35 -1.82 6.32 -22.21
C SER A 35 -1.16 4.97 -22.32
N TYR A 36 -1.99 3.94 -22.50
CA TYR A 36 -1.54 2.56 -22.66
C TYR A 36 -2.07 1.98 -23.96
N TYR A 37 -1.28 1.10 -24.55
CA TYR A 37 -1.73 0.15 -25.56
C TYR A 37 -1.98 -1.20 -24.89
N TYR A 38 -3.11 -1.80 -25.12
CA TYR A 38 -3.44 -3.09 -24.52
C TYR A 38 -3.37 -4.20 -25.56
N ALA A 39 -2.97 -5.38 -25.10
CA ALA A 39 -3.00 -6.59 -25.85
C ALA A 39 -3.57 -7.75 -25.03
N VAL A 40 -4.30 -8.63 -25.65
CA VAL A 40 -4.86 -9.84 -25.04
C VAL A 40 -4.38 -11.05 -25.84
N VAL A 41 -3.98 -12.09 -25.14
CA VAL A 41 -3.66 -13.40 -25.71
C VAL A 41 -4.46 -14.47 -24.99
N CYS A 42 -5.01 -15.43 -25.73
CA CYS A 42 -5.63 -16.62 -25.15
C CYS A 42 -4.62 -17.76 -25.15
N VAL A 43 -4.57 -18.50 -24.05
CA VAL A 43 -3.68 -19.66 -23.90
C VAL A 43 -4.54 -20.92 -23.76
N ASP A 44 -4.34 -21.92 -24.61
CA ASP A 44 -5.05 -23.18 -24.52
C ASP A 44 -4.51 -24.09 -23.40
N ALA A 45 -5.19 -25.18 -23.13
CA ALA A 45 -4.78 -26.16 -22.12
C ALA A 45 -3.43 -26.84 -22.40
N SER A 46 -2.89 -26.69 -23.60
CA SER A 46 -1.57 -27.21 -24.02
C SER A 46 -0.48 -26.13 -23.94
N GLY A 47 -0.83 -24.89 -23.55
CA GLY A 47 0.11 -23.78 -23.50
C GLY A 47 0.36 -23.10 -24.84
N ASN A 48 -0.46 -23.32 -25.86
CA ASN A 48 -0.36 -22.60 -27.13
C ASN A 48 -1.07 -21.26 -27.01
N GLU A 49 -0.45 -20.22 -27.56
CA GLU A 49 -0.97 -18.85 -27.55
C GLU A 49 -1.71 -18.55 -28.87
N SER A 50 -2.77 -17.74 -28.76
CA SER A 50 -3.47 -17.18 -29.90
C SER A 50 -2.67 -16.05 -30.56
N GLU A 51 -3.15 -15.56 -31.71
CA GLU A 51 -2.75 -14.24 -32.20
C GLU A 51 -3.17 -13.16 -31.17
N LEU A 52 -2.41 -12.06 -31.12
CA LEU A 52 -2.69 -10.94 -30.25
C LEU A 52 -3.94 -10.19 -30.71
N GLY A 53 -4.92 -10.06 -29.82
CA GLY A 53 -5.93 -9.02 -29.92
C GLY A 53 -5.37 -7.72 -29.33
N THR A 54 -5.35 -6.64 -30.10
CA THR A 54 -4.81 -5.36 -29.63
C THR A 54 -5.89 -4.29 -29.55
N SER A 55 -5.68 -3.30 -28.66
CA SER A 55 -6.51 -2.10 -28.66
C SER A 55 -6.37 -1.33 -29.99
N ASP A 56 -7.46 -0.68 -30.42
CA ASP A 56 -7.47 0.17 -31.62
C ASP A 56 -6.89 1.56 -31.23
N GLY A 57 -5.57 1.62 -31.08
CA GLY A 57 -4.86 2.78 -30.60
C GLY A 57 -4.62 2.79 -29.08
N SER A 58 -4.11 3.89 -28.57
CA SER A 58 -3.90 4.08 -27.13
C SER A 58 -5.21 4.39 -26.41
N VAL A 59 -5.36 3.85 -25.21
CA VAL A 59 -6.40 4.23 -24.26
C VAL A 59 -5.78 5.20 -23.25
N THR A 60 -6.36 6.40 -23.13
CA THR A 60 -5.85 7.45 -22.26
C THR A 60 -6.80 7.68 -21.10
N ASN A 61 -6.27 7.63 -19.87
CA ASN A 61 -6.98 7.95 -18.65
C ASN A 61 -6.18 8.94 -17.82
N ALA A 62 -6.83 9.67 -16.93
CA ALA A 62 -6.15 10.38 -15.85
C ALA A 62 -5.78 9.36 -14.76
N ALA A 63 -4.51 9.32 -14.40
CA ALA A 63 -4.07 8.67 -13.19
C ALA A 63 -4.19 9.69 -12.06
N MET A 64 -4.89 9.35 -10.98
CA MET A 64 -4.82 10.13 -9.75
C MET A 64 -3.51 9.79 -9.06
N GLY A 65 -2.77 10.80 -8.62
CA GLY A 65 -1.59 10.62 -7.80
C GLY A 65 -1.97 9.85 -6.53
N ILE A 66 -1.10 8.98 -6.07
CA ILE A 66 -1.26 8.33 -4.78
C ILE A 66 -0.18 8.81 -3.82
N PRO A 67 -0.52 8.98 -2.54
CA PRO A 67 0.45 9.33 -1.52
C PRO A 67 1.47 8.22 -1.33
N THR A 68 2.65 8.57 -0.86
CA THR A 68 3.76 7.66 -0.58
C THR A 68 4.00 7.56 0.92
N ILE A 69 4.75 6.56 1.37
CA ILE A 69 5.29 6.51 2.73
C ILE A 69 6.53 7.41 2.75
N SER A 70 6.47 8.55 3.44
CA SER A 70 7.52 9.56 3.43
C SER A 70 8.81 9.06 4.09
N LEU A 71 9.96 9.47 3.55
CA LEU A 71 11.26 9.34 4.23
C LEU A 71 11.58 10.57 5.11
N ASP A 72 10.85 11.66 4.94
CA ASP A 72 10.87 12.79 5.87
C ASP A 72 9.91 12.47 7.02
N VAL A 73 10.47 11.98 8.13
CA VAL A 73 9.69 11.65 9.32
C VAL A 73 9.34 12.90 10.13
N PRO A 74 8.22 12.89 10.89
CA PRO A 74 7.84 14.00 11.75
C PRO A 74 8.98 14.41 12.70
N ALA A 75 9.38 15.68 12.63
CA ALA A 75 10.46 16.19 13.45
C ALA A 75 10.01 16.32 14.92
N ASN A 76 10.74 15.70 15.83
CA ASN A 76 10.38 15.65 17.27
C ASN A 76 9.05 14.93 17.55
N PHE A 77 8.76 13.88 16.79
CA PHE A 77 7.55 13.08 16.91
C PHE A 77 7.14 12.86 18.38
N ALA A 78 5.91 13.22 18.69
CA ALA A 78 5.25 12.91 19.94
C ALA A 78 3.86 12.32 19.65
N ALA A 79 3.52 11.20 20.22
CA ALA A 79 2.18 10.64 20.07
C ALA A 79 1.21 11.41 20.98
N ASP A 80 0.75 12.59 20.55
CA ASP A 80 -0.06 13.51 21.36
C ASP A 80 -1.30 14.08 20.64
N GLY A 81 -1.48 13.73 19.35
CA GLY A 81 -2.61 14.14 18.52
C GLY A 81 -2.48 15.56 17.95
N ASP A 82 -1.33 16.22 18.09
CA ASP A 82 -1.01 17.44 17.35
C ASP A 82 -0.36 17.07 16.03
N PHE A 83 -1.15 17.06 14.97
CA PHE A 83 -0.68 16.67 13.64
C PHE A 83 0.14 17.74 12.90
N SER A 84 0.52 18.83 13.57
CA SER A 84 1.34 19.88 12.94
C SER A 84 2.73 19.40 12.53
N GLU A 85 3.26 18.36 13.15
CA GLU A 85 4.53 17.74 12.75
C GLU A 85 4.47 16.92 11.46
N TRP A 86 3.26 16.63 10.97
CA TRP A 86 3.01 15.97 9.68
C TRP A 86 2.89 16.95 8.51
N ASP A 87 3.03 18.25 8.78
CA ASP A 87 3.01 19.28 7.74
C ASP A 87 4.05 18.99 6.66
N GLY A 88 3.60 18.96 5.40
CA GLY A 88 4.44 18.67 4.24
C GLY A 88 4.45 17.21 3.80
N ILE A 89 3.91 16.29 4.59
CA ILE A 89 3.70 14.89 4.19
C ILE A 89 2.35 14.77 3.49
N MET A 90 2.34 14.18 2.29
CA MET A 90 1.11 13.98 1.52
C MET A 90 0.27 12.85 2.15
N PRO A 91 -0.98 13.12 2.58
CA PRO A 91 -1.82 12.11 3.20
C PRO A 91 -2.48 11.16 2.19
N PHE A 92 -2.81 9.97 2.67
CA PHE A 92 -3.81 9.10 2.07
C PHE A 92 -5.20 9.60 2.48
N VAL A 93 -6.02 9.99 1.54
CA VAL A 93 -7.42 10.39 1.78
C VAL A 93 -8.33 9.25 1.34
N ILE A 94 -9.04 8.67 2.29
CA ILE A 94 -9.83 7.45 2.12
C ILE A 94 -11.27 7.77 2.54
N ASN A 95 -12.18 7.66 1.60
CA ASN A 95 -13.60 7.86 1.80
C ASN A 95 -14.38 7.06 0.73
N PRO A 96 -15.71 6.99 0.76
CA PRO A 96 -16.48 6.24 -0.25
C PRO A 96 -16.26 6.66 -1.70
N THR A 97 -15.76 7.89 -1.93
CA THR A 97 -15.53 8.43 -3.28
C THR A 97 -14.11 8.14 -3.78
N THR A 98 -13.10 8.32 -2.93
CA THR A 98 -11.66 8.16 -3.30
C THR A 98 -11.11 6.78 -2.96
N GLY A 99 -11.69 6.11 -1.96
CA GLY A 99 -11.41 4.76 -1.53
C GLY A 99 -12.37 3.74 -2.15
N HIS A 100 -12.56 2.66 -1.43
CA HIS A 100 -13.43 1.56 -1.82
C HIS A 100 -14.20 1.02 -0.61
N VAL A 101 -15.52 1.02 -0.69
CA VAL A 101 -16.36 0.31 0.31
C VAL A 101 -16.21 -1.19 0.05
N ASN A 102 -15.46 -1.88 0.91
CA ASN A 102 -15.13 -3.28 0.69
C ASN A 102 -16.28 -4.21 1.08
N SER A 103 -17.04 -3.83 2.10
CA SER A 103 -18.17 -4.60 2.62
C SER A 103 -19.08 -3.70 3.45
N GLY A 104 -20.33 -4.08 3.53
CA GLY A 104 -21.35 -3.32 4.27
C GLY A 104 -21.79 -2.04 3.56
N THR A 105 -22.09 -1.01 4.33
CA THR A 105 -22.56 0.30 3.87
C THR A 105 -21.69 1.37 4.52
N VAL A 106 -21.27 2.33 3.77
CA VAL A 106 -20.74 3.63 4.18
C VAL A 106 -21.43 4.63 3.28
N ASP A 107 -22.30 5.46 3.83
CA ASP A 107 -23.25 6.23 3.04
C ASP A 107 -22.59 7.40 2.29
N ASP A 108 -21.72 8.15 2.94
CA ASP A 108 -20.97 9.27 2.36
C ASP A 108 -19.69 9.61 3.14
N GLU A 109 -19.09 10.77 2.88
CA GLU A 109 -17.82 11.21 3.49
C GLU A 109 -17.99 11.70 4.94
N ASP A 110 -19.20 12.11 5.33
CA ASP A 110 -19.51 12.52 6.71
C ASP A 110 -19.81 11.31 7.60
N ASP A 111 -20.23 10.19 7.01
CA ASP A 111 -20.46 8.91 7.64
C ASP A 111 -19.12 8.25 8.06
N LEU A 112 -18.22 8.04 7.11
CA LEU A 112 -16.87 7.56 7.41
C LEU A 112 -15.86 8.04 6.38
N SER A 113 -14.85 8.76 6.84
CA SER A 113 -13.69 9.11 6.02
C SER A 113 -12.44 9.28 6.89
N GLY A 114 -11.26 9.10 6.30
CA GLY A 114 -10.00 9.26 7.03
C GLY A 114 -8.90 9.88 6.20
N THR A 115 -8.10 10.69 6.88
CA THR A 115 -6.86 11.26 6.36
C THR A 115 -5.69 10.63 7.09
N VAL A 116 -4.87 9.83 6.38
CA VAL A 116 -3.78 9.05 6.98
C VAL A 116 -2.43 9.52 6.48
N TYR A 117 -1.52 9.75 7.39
CA TYR A 117 -0.13 10.06 7.10
C TYR A 117 0.74 8.85 7.43
N LEU A 118 1.71 8.56 6.57
CA LEU A 118 2.69 7.50 6.79
C LEU A 118 4.10 8.01 6.51
N ALA A 119 5.01 7.69 7.42
CA ALA A 119 6.43 7.96 7.25
C ALA A 119 7.28 6.81 7.79
N VAL A 120 8.52 6.69 7.35
CA VAL A 120 9.42 5.62 7.79
C VAL A 120 10.87 6.10 7.79
N ASP A 121 11.58 5.76 8.83
CA ASP A 121 13.04 5.84 8.89
C ASP A 121 13.67 4.44 9.11
N ASP A 122 14.96 4.39 9.42
CA ASP A 122 15.63 3.11 9.69
C ASP A 122 15.12 2.40 10.95
N ASP A 123 14.46 3.11 11.89
CA ASP A 123 14.09 2.56 13.19
C ASP A 123 12.58 2.34 13.35
N TYR A 124 11.75 3.21 12.74
CA TYR A 124 10.31 3.22 12.98
C TYR A 124 9.49 3.42 11.71
N LEU A 125 8.33 2.79 11.68
CA LEU A 125 7.18 3.17 10.86
C LEU A 125 6.30 4.10 11.69
N TYR A 126 6.04 5.31 11.18
CA TYR A 126 5.20 6.33 11.80
C TYR A 126 3.87 6.40 11.08
N PHE A 127 2.81 6.67 11.82
CA PHE A 127 1.48 6.88 11.27
C PHE A 127 0.70 7.91 12.08
N ALA A 128 -0.19 8.61 11.40
CA ALA A 128 -1.26 9.39 12.01
C ALA A 128 -2.54 9.25 11.17
N ALA A 129 -3.68 9.28 11.80
CA ALA A 129 -4.97 9.29 11.14
C ALA A 129 -5.94 10.22 11.84
N ASP A 130 -6.57 11.11 11.06
CA ASP A 130 -7.70 11.95 11.45
C ASP A 130 -8.93 11.38 10.76
N VAL A 131 -9.92 10.95 11.53
CA VAL A 131 -11.07 10.20 11.04
C VAL A 131 -12.34 10.96 11.35
N VAL A 132 -13.08 11.27 10.31
CA VAL A 132 -14.45 11.80 10.38
C VAL A 132 -15.40 10.60 10.42
N ASP A 133 -16.34 10.65 11.34
CA ASP A 133 -17.30 9.60 11.62
C ASP A 133 -18.60 10.30 12.09
N ASP A 134 -19.75 9.79 11.75
CA ASP A 134 -20.99 10.42 12.21
C ASP A 134 -21.42 9.92 13.59
N THR A 135 -20.93 8.75 14.00
CA THR A 135 -21.24 8.14 15.30
C THR A 135 -20.13 7.24 15.82
N TYR A 136 -19.09 7.82 16.40
CA TYR A 136 -18.01 7.02 17.00
C TYR A 136 -18.50 6.01 18.04
N TYR A 137 -18.21 4.74 17.82
CA TYR A 137 -18.54 3.63 18.71
C TYR A 137 -17.32 2.82 19.14
N PHE A 138 -17.11 2.77 20.46
CA PHE A 138 -16.19 1.83 21.08
C PHE A 138 -16.93 1.13 22.25
N GLY A 139 -17.09 -0.18 22.17
CA GLY A 139 -17.94 -0.93 23.13
C GLY A 139 -17.56 -2.40 23.28
N GLU A 140 -18.51 -3.18 23.72
CA GLU A 140 -18.33 -4.64 23.85
C GLU A 140 -18.40 -5.32 22.49
N GLY A 141 -17.57 -6.33 22.27
CA GLY A 141 -17.56 -7.12 21.05
C GLY A 141 -16.15 -7.41 20.54
N ASN A 142 -16.04 -7.77 19.29
CA ASN A 142 -14.75 -7.92 18.65
C ASN A 142 -14.22 -6.54 18.25
N TRP A 143 -12.92 -6.40 18.16
CA TRP A 143 -12.31 -5.12 17.78
C TRP A 143 -12.73 -4.66 16.36
N TRP A 144 -13.01 -5.62 15.45
CA TRP A 144 -13.47 -5.31 14.08
C TRP A 144 -14.96 -4.96 13.98
N ASP A 145 -15.70 -5.07 15.06
CA ASP A 145 -17.08 -4.63 15.19
C ASP A 145 -17.17 -3.21 15.78
N GLN A 146 -16.04 -2.50 15.88
CA GLN A 146 -15.90 -1.17 16.49
C GLN A 146 -15.19 -0.24 15.51
N ASP A 147 -15.28 1.07 15.75
CA ASP A 147 -14.52 2.04 14.96
C ASP A 147 -13.04 1.88 15.24
N ALA A 148 -12.31 1.63 14.19
CA ALA A 148 -10.90 1.32 14.25
C ALA A 148 -10.22 1.56 12.92
N MET A 149 -8.98 2.01 12.95
CA MET A 149 -8.11 1.98 11.78
C MET A 149 -7.37 0.65 11.73
N GLN A 150 -7.31 0.06 10.55
CA GLN A 150 -6.49 -1.14 10.28
C GLN A 150 -5.51 -0.87 9.15
N LEU A 151 -4.25 -1.19 9.38
CA LEU A 151 -3.16 -1.09 8.41
C LEU A 151 -2.69 -2.48 8.01
N PHE A 152 -2.75 -2.77 6.72
CA PHE A 152 -2.16 -3.94 6.09
C PHE A 152 -0.91 -3.49 5.35
N ILE A 153 0.24 -4.07 5.64
CA ILE A 153 1.48 -3.62 5.04
C ILE A 153 2.48 -4.76 4.85
N GLY A 154 3.05 -4.84 3.67
CA GLY A 154 4.21 -5.69 3.40
C GLY A 154 5.49 -4.89 3.53
N LEU A 155 6.37 -5.25 4.45
CA LEU A 155 7.64 -4.55 4.66
C LEU A 155 8.76 -5.17 3.81
N TYR A 156 8.64 -5.01 2.49
CA TYR A 156 9.59 -5.48 1.48
C TYR A 156 9.40 -4.74 0.15
N ASP A 157 10.41 -4.76 -0.70
CA ASP A 157 10.30 -4.19 -2.05
C ASP A 157 9.59 -5.17 -2.99
N TRP A 158 8.31 -4.95 -3.20
CA TRP A 158 7.48 -5.83 -4.00
C TRP A 158 7.83 -5.76 -5.49
N ARG A 159 8.34 -6.86 -6.05
CA ARG A 159 8.74 -6.98 -7.47
C ARG A 159 8.13 -8.22 -8.15
N GLY A 160 7.49 -9.08 -7.39
CA GLY A 160 6.93 -10.35 -7.85
C GLY A 160 5.40 -10.36 -7.94
N PRO A 161 4.80 -11.53 -8.07
CA PRO A 161 3.36 -11.68 -7.91
C PRO A 161 2.95 -11.38 -6.47
N LYS A 162 1.75 -10.86 -6.30
CA LYS A 162 1.17 -10.64 -4.95
C LYS A 162 1.04 -11.95 -4.19
N HIS A 163 1.29 -11.89 -2.90
CA HIS A 163 1.07 -13.03 -2.00
C HIS A 163 -0.41 -13.45 -2.00
N THR A 164 -0.66 -14.76 -1.92
CA THR A 164 -2.01 -15.32 -1.86
C THR A 164 -2.48 -15.66 -0.45
N ALA A 165 -1.57 -15.50 0.50
CA ALA A 165 -1.76 -15.61 1.95
C ALA A 165 -0.62 -14.87 2.61
N LEU A 166 -0.83 -14.41 3.84
CA LEU A 166 0.19 -13.70 4.62
C LEU A 166 1.50 -14.49 4.71
N GLN A 167 2.61 -13.83 4.43
CA GLN A 167 3.94 -14.42 4.41
C GLN A 167 4.81 -13.90 5.54
N ARG A 168 5.89 -14.66 5.83
CA ARG A 168 6.91 -14.36 6.82
C ARG A 168 8.29 -14.46 6.19
N GLY A 169 9.31 -14.03 6.93
CA GLY A 169 10.71 -14.17 6.52
C GLY A 169 11.23 -12.97 5.76
N ASP A 170 11.60 -13.13 4.49
CA ASP A 170 12.22 -12.06 3.71
C ASP A 170 11.20 -11.07 3.12
N GLU A 171 9.96 -11.49 2.96
CA GLU A 171 8.86 -10.68 2.43
C GLU A 171 7.65 -10.74 3.40
N PRO A 172 7.76 -10.12 4.59
CA PRO A 172 6.75 -10.26 5.64
C PRO A 172 5.55 -9.36 5.43
N ASP A 173 4.36 -9.90 5.63
CA ASP A 173 3.09 -9.19 5.64
C ASP A 173 2.60 -8.98 7.07
N TYR A 174 2.26 -7.75 7.43
CA TYR A 174 1.78 -7.38 8.75
C TYR A 174 0.37 -6.85 8.69
N ILE A 175 -0.39 -7.13 9.75
CA ILE A 175 -1.69 -6.54 10.02
C ILE A 175 -1.62 -5.85 11.38
N ILE A 176 -1.95 -4.56 11.39
CA ILE A 176 -1.88 -3.71 12.56
C ILE A 176 -3.23 -3.00 12.67
N TYR A 177 -3.78 -2.89 13.87
CA TYR A 177 -4.93 -2.04 14.09
C TYR A 177 -4.76 -1.13 15.30
N THR A 178 -5.51 -0.03 15.30
CA THR A 178 -5.59 0.91 16.41
C THR A 178 -7.03 1.10 16.83
N ASN A 179 -7.24 1.16 18.13
CA ASN A 179 -8.52 1.56 18.72
C ASN A 179 -8.28 2.27 20.06
N GLU A 180 -9.34 2.65 20.74
CA GLU A 180 -9.28 3.39 22.02
C GLU A 180 -8.39 2.76 23.10
N THR A 181 -8.06 1.47 23.00
CA THR A 181 -7.29 0.78 24.04
C THR A 181 -5.93 0.31 23.63
N THR A 182 -5.65 0.22 22.32
CA THR A 182 -4.44 -0.48 21.88
C THR A 182 -3.98 -0.09 20.47
N LEU A 183 -2.67 -0.02 20.32
CA LEU A 183 -1.96 -0.27 19.07
C LEU A 183 -1.60 -1.77 19.07
N GLN A 184 -2.19 -2.53 18.16
CA GLN A 184 -2.09 -3.99 18.15
C GLN A 184 -1.41 -4.49 16.88
N LEU A 185 -0.48 -5.41 17.04
CA LEU A 185 -0.02 -6.27 15.95
C LEU A 185 -0.93 -7.49 15.90
N ASP A 186 -1.92 -7.48 15.02
CA ASP A 186 -2.88 -8.57 14.87
C ASP A 186 -2.20 -9.79 14.23
N ASN A 187 -1.51 -9.60 13.14
CA ASN A 187 -0.70 -10.65 12.51
C ASN A 187 0.79 -10.20 12.43
N PRO A 188 1.72 -11.05 12.87
CA PRO A 188 1.61 -12.51 13.12
C PRO A 188 1.29 -12.95 14.56
N THR A 189 1.29 -12.06 15.53
CA THR A 189 1.37 -12.53 16.93
C THR A 189 0.17 -12.21 17.81
N ASN A 190 -0.80 -11.45 17.32
CA ASN A 190 -1.91 -10.90 18.10
C ASN A 190 -1.41 -10.32 19.44
N SER A 191 -0.61 -9.26 19.36
CA SER A 191 0.08 -8.72 20.54
C SER A 191 0.09 -7.20 20.57
N THR A 192 -0.17 -6.64 21.76
CA THR A 192 -0.11 -5.21 22.01
C THR A 192 1.28 -4.65 21.73
N MET A 193 1.35 -3.56 20.99
CA MET A 193 2.56 -2.80 20.67
C MET A 193 2.65 -1.53 21.51
N GLY A 194 1.51 -0.89 21.78
CA GLY A 194 1.39 0.31 22.58
C GLY A 194 -0.01 0.46 23.16
N THR A 195 -0.15 1.30 24.18
CA THR A 195 -1.42 1.71 24.79
C THR A 195 -1.52 3.22 24.77
N PRO A 196 -2.73 3.81 24.64
CA PRO A 196 -2.88 5.26 24.62
C PRO A 196 -2.24 5.94 25.85
N GLY A 197 -1.43 6.98 25.58
CA GLY A 197 -0.65 7.67 26.59
C GLY A 197 0.79 7.16 26.77
N ASP A 198 1.17 6.10 26.05
CA ASP A 198 2.59 5.75 25.89
C ASP A 198 3.27 6.73 24.91
N ASP A 199 4.57 6.92 25.04
CA ASP A 199 5.36 7.80 24.13
C ASP A 199 5.30 7.38 22.64
N ILE A 200 4.66 6.26 22.33
CA ILE A 200 4.61 5.66 20.99
C ILE A 200 3.21 5.57 20.41
N PHE A 201 2.18 5.87 21.19
CA PHE A 201 0.80 5.70 20.72
C PHE A 201 -0.17 6.66 21.40
N TYR A 202 -0.96 7.34 20.58
CA TYR A 202 -2.09 8.18 20.95
C TYR A 202 -3.35 7.68 20.26
N PHE A 203 -4.46 7.76 20.98
CA PHE A 203 -5.81 7.59 20.45
C PHE A 203 -6.78 8.43 21.27
N GLU A 204 -7.67 9.16 20.62
CA GLU A 204 -8.77 9.89 21.24
C GLU A 204 -10.01 9.85 20.36
N GLY A 205 -11.13 9.42 20.96
CA GLY A 205 -12.45 9.53 20.38
C GLY A 205 -13.10 10.83 20.78
N PHE A 206 -13.54 11.64 19.82
CA PHE A 206 -14.12 12.97 20.04
C PHE A 206 -15.65 12.96 20.03
N ASN A 207 -16.25 11.86 19.57
CA ASN A 207 -17.69 11.70 19.39
C ASN A 207 -18.33 12.91 18.66
N PRO A 208 -18.47 12.89 17.32
CA PRO A 208 -18.49 11.63 16.56
C PRO A 208 -17.11 11.14 16.03
N ASP A 209 -16.11 11.99 15.88
CA ASP A 209 -14.85 11.70 15.21
C ASP A 209 -13.83 10.99 16.12
N TYR A 210 -12.73 10.50 15.55
CA TYR A 210 -11.58 10.04 16.32
C TYR A 210 -10.25 10.32 15.63
N ALA A 211 -9.19 10.33 16.42
CA ALA A 211 -7.83 10.50 15.92
C ALA A 211 -6.88 9.47 16.54
N THR A 212 -5.91 9.03 15.77
CA THR A 212 -4.87 8.11 16.24
C THR A 212 -3.52 8.48 15.65
N GLU A 213 -2.48 8.29 16.44
CA GLU A 213 -1.12 8.60 16.05
C GLU A 213 -0.14 7.64 16.73
N GLY A 214 0.92 7.26 16.02
CA GLY A 214 1.87 6.36 16.63
C GLY A 214 3.11 6.07 15.80
N LYS A 215 4.03 5.35 16.42
CA LYS A 215 5.20 4.78 15.77
C LYS A 215 5.44 3.34 16.19
N ILE A 216 5.91 2.54 15.27
CA ILE A 216 6.12 1.10 15.43
C ILE A 216 7.58 0.79 15.13
N SER A 217 8.28 0.20 16.10
CA SER A 217 9.67 -0.21 15.90
C SER A 217 9.78 -1.33 14.87
N LEU A 218 10.59 -1.10 13.82
CA LEU A 218 10.88 -2.09 12.77
C LEU A 218 11.61 -3.32 13.35
N ASP A 219 12.49 -3.11 14.34
CA ASP A 219 13.13 -4.22 15.09
C ASP A 219 12.11 -5.08 15.83
N THR A 220 11.11 -4.42 16.45
CA THR A 220 10.06 -5.14 17.19
C THR A 220 9.17 -5.93 16.25
N LEU A 221 8.78 -5.36 15.10
CA LEU A 221 8.01 -6.09 14.07
C LEU A 221 8.76 -7.32 13.59
N ALA A 222 10.01 -7.15 13.16
CA ALA A 222 10.86 -8.24 12.69
C ALA A 222 11.03 -9.33 13.77
N ALA A 223 11.33 -8.95 15.01
CA ALA A 223 11.52 -9.89 16.10
C ALA A 223 10.23 -10.68 16.43
N ARG A 224 9.06 -10.04 16.42
CA ARG A 224 7.78 -10.71 16.69
C ARG A 224 7.35 -11.65 15.57
N GLY A 225 7.63 -11.30 14.33
CA GLY A 225 7.35 -12.14 13.16
C GLY A 225 8.37 -13.25 12.93
N GLY A 226 9.59 -13.13 13.47
CA GLY A 226 10.73 -13.94 13.08
C GLY A 226 11.21 -13.62 11.67
N ASP A 227 11.08 -12.37 11.27
CA ASP A 227 11.25 -11.88 9.91
C ASP A 227 12.59 -11.16 9.71
N ALA A 228 12.93 -10.92 8.45
CA ALA A 228 14.00 -9.99 8.12
C ALA A 228 13.62 -8.55 8.53
N ARG A 229 14.59 -7.81 9.04
CA ARG A 229 14.38 -6.40 9.36
C ARG A 229 14.23 -5.60 8.08
N PHE A 230 13.20 -4.77 8.03
CA PHE A 230 12.99 -3.87 6.91
C PHE A 230 13.97 -2.69 6.97
N HIS A 231 14.51 -2.33 5.80
CA HIS A 231 15.35 -1.16 5.58
C HIS A 231 14.73 -0.34 4.46
N PRO A 232 14.12 0.80 4.75
CA PRO A 232 13.45 1.61 3.74
C PRO A 232 14.44 2.23 2.76
N VAL A 233 14.15 2.14 1.48
CA VAL A 233 14.94 2.79 0.43
C VAL A 233 13.99 3.51 -0.52
N ASN A 234 14.35 4.74 -0.88
CA ASN A 234 13.56 5.54 -1.82
C ASN A 234 13.24 4.76 -3.11
N GLY A 235 11.97 4.75 -3.50
CA GLY A 235 11.49 4.05 -4.68
C GLY A 235 11.16 2.57 -4.49
N MET A 236 11.30 2.01 -3.29
CA MET A 236 10.72 0.69 -2.99
C MET A 236 9.21 0.73 -3.16
N ARG A 237 8.64 -0.32 -3.69
CA ARG A 237 7.20 -0.49 -3.85
C ARG A 237 6.66 -1.39 -2.74
N ILE A 238 5.73 -0.86 -1.96
CA ILE A 238 5.22 -1.47 -0.73
C ILE A 238 3.77 -1.93 -0.94
N PRO A 239 3.45 -3.22 -0.76
CA PRO A 239 2.06 -3.66 -0.70
C PRO A 239 1.39 -3.06 0.53
N ILE A 240 0.20 -2.46 0.35
CA ILE A 240 -0.49 -1.76 1.43
C ILE A 240 -2.01 -1.75 1.20
N ASP A 241 -2.75 -1.78 2.29
CA ASP A 241 -4.11 -1.30 2.37
C ASP A 241 -4.35 -0.64 3.73
N ILE A 242 -5.28 0.27 3.78
CA ILE A 242 -5.65 0.98 5.00
C ILE A 242 -7.17 0.92 5.08
N TYR A 243 -7.70 0.48 6.21
CA TYR A 243 -9.12 0.37 6.46
C TYR A 243 -9.58 1.27 7.59
N PHE A 244 -10.81 1.72 7.46
CA PHE A 244 -11.60 2.19 8.60
C PHE A 244 -12.82 1.28 8.72
N HIS A 245 -13.07 0.82 9.94
CA HIS A 245 -14.28 0.09 10.32
C HIS A 245 -15.30 1.06 10.86
N ASP A 246 -16.56 0.77 10.61
CA ASP A 246 -17.72 1.58 10.85
C ASP A 246 -18.76 0.87 11.72
N ASN A 247 -19.22 1.56 12.79
CA ASN A 247 -20.27 1.07 13.68
C ASN A 247 -21.03 2.18 14.38
N ASP A 248 -22.22 2.47 13.96
CA ASP A 248 -23.12 3.47 14.55
C ASP A 248 -23.81 3.06 15.85
N GLY A 249 -23.22 2.14 16.59
CA GLY A 249 -23.77 1.63 17.85
C GLY A 249 -24.89 0.60 17.70
N SER A 250 -25.22 0.22 16.47
CA SER A 250 -26.18 -0.86 16.17
C SER A 250 -25.51 -2.18 15.79
N GLY A 251 -24.22 -2.23 15.73
CA GLY A 251 -23.36 -3.33 15.27
C GLY A 251 -22.55 -2.87 14.06
N TRP A 252 -21.59 -3.66 13.67
CA TRP A 252 -20.76 -3.38 12.50
C TRP A 252 -21.62 -3.07 11.26
N GLU A 253 -21.34 -1.98 10.59
CA GLU A 253 -22.10 -1.46 9.46
C GLU A 253 -21.36 -1.63 8.15
N GLY A 254 -20.09 -1.27 8.12
CA GLY A 254 -19.27 -1.34 6.92
C GLY A 254 -17.79 -1.13 7.15
N ASN A 255 -17.08 -1.01 6.06
CA ASN A 255 -15.70 -0.54 6.05
C ASN A 255 -15.33 0.09 4.72
N VAL A 256 -14.45 1.09 4.78
CA VAL A 256 -13.85 1.72 3.62
C VAL A 256 -12.35 1.52 3.63
N GLY A 257 -11.76 1.19 2.47
CA GLY A 257 -10.35 0.92 2.32
C GLY A 257 -9.69 1.73 1.20
N PHE A 258 -8.36 1.79 1.26
CA PHE A 258 -7.54 2.43 0.23
C PHE A 258 -7.49 1.59 -1.05
N SER A 259 -7.46 0.26 -0.94
CA SER A 259 -7.32 -0.62 -2.09
C SER A 259 -8.64 -0.76 -2.86
N PRO A 260 -8.67 -0.45 -4.16
CA PRO A 260 -9.86 -0.69 -4.99
C PRO A 260 -10.10 -2.18 -5.28
N LEU A 261 -9.25 -3.07 -4.80
CA LEU A 261 -9.31 -4.52 -5.00
C LEU A 261 -9.98 -5.23 -3.83
N GLY A 262 -10.32 -4.50 -2.77
CA GLY A 262 -10.84 -5.05 -1.53
C GLY A 262 -12.18 -5.75 -1.68
N THR A 263 -12.31 -6.91 -1.05
CA THR A 263 -13.57 -7.67 -0.93
C THR A 263 -13.78 -8.16 0.52
N ASP A 264 -13.24 -7.42 1.49
CA ASP A 264 -13.25 -7.78 2.90
C ASP A 264 -12.52 -9.10 3.20
N GLN A 265 -11.51 -9.43 2.39
CA GLN A 265 -10.62 -10.59 2.58
C GLN A 265 -9.16 -10.20 2.75
N GLN A 266 -8.85 -8.92 2.82
CA GLN A 266 -7.49 -8.39 2.96
C GLN A 266 -6.77 -8.93 4.20
N TRP A 267 -7.52 -9.26 5.26
CA TRP A 267 -6.98 -9.82 6.50
C TRP A 267 -6.28 -11.18 6.32
N ASN A 268 -6.50 -11.87 5.20
CA ASN A 268 -5.84 -13.14 4.88
C ASN A 268 -5.32 -13.23 3.44
N ASN A 269 -5.59 -12.23 2.60
CA ASN A 269 -5.33 -12.28 1.17
C ASN A 269 -4.64 -11.00 0.66
N PRO A 270 -3.32 -10.91 0.73
CA PRO A 270 -2.57 -9.73 0.26
C PRO A 270 -2.75 -9.42 -1.24
N ARG A 271 -3.37 -10.30 -2.03
CA ARG A 271 -3.74 -9.99 -3.42
C ARG A 271 -4.71 -8.83 -3.55
N GLU A 272 -5.49 -8.59 -2.49
CA GLU A 272 -6.47 -7.52 -2.43
C GLU A 272 -5.88 -6.19 -1.99
N TRP A 273 -4.63 -6.16 -1.49
CA TRP A 273 -3.94 -4.93 -1.17
C TRP A 273 -3.55 -4.16 -2.43
N ALA A 274 -3.54 -2.86 -2.35
CA ALA A 274 -2.93 -2.00 -3.34
C ALA A 274 -1.40 -1.97 -3.17
N TYR A 275 -0.76 -0.92 -3.60
CA TYR A 275 0.64 -0.63 -3.31
C TYR A 275 0.88 0.88 -3.32
N THR A 276 1.92 1.27 -2.62
CA THR A 276 2.48 2.60 -2.67
C THR A 276 4.00 2.52 -2.79
N TRP A 277 4.68 3.64 -2.69
CA TRP A 277 6.15 3.71 -2.75
C TRP A 277 6.70 4.29 -1.45
N ILE A 278 7.98 4.02 -1.20
CA ILE A 278 8.76 4.69 -0.18
C ILE A 278 9.37 5.96 -0.77
N GLY A 279 9.26 7.05 -0.03
CA GLY A 279 9.91 8.33 -0.30
C GLY A 279 9.07 9.29 -1.13
N ASP A 280 9.50 10.54 -1.12
CA ASP A 280 8.95 11.60 -1.93
C ASP A 280 9.46 11.36 -3.36
N LEU A 281 8.68 10.68 -4.13
CA LEU A 281 8.90 10.59 -5.56
C LEU A 281 8.52 11.95 -6.15
N GLU A 282 9.36 12.95 -5.90
CA GLU A 282 9.38 14.08 -6.82
C GLU A 282 9.42 13.49 -8.22
N SER A 283 8.57 14.02 -9.10
CA SER A 283 8.44 13.64 -10.51
C SER A 283 9.44 12.60 -10.96
N PRO A 284 9.06 11.46 -11.55
CA PRO A 284 10.05 10.55 -12.06
C PRO A 284 11.07 11.44 -12.69
N VAL A 285 12.28 11.41 -12.17
CA VAL A 285 13.36 12.28 -12.66
C VAL A 285 13.13 12.28 -14.14
N ALA A 286 12.63 13.39 -14.69
CA ALA A 286 12.55 13.51 -16.13
C ALA A 286 13.92 13.04 -16.52
N VAL A 287 13.99 11.85 -17.07
CA VAL A 287 15.26 11.33 -17.59
C VAL A 287 15.65 12.50 -18.47
N ASP A 288 16.66 13.22 -17.96
CA ASP A 288 17.11 14.42 -18.65
C ASP A 288 17.48 13.88 -20.01
N ASP A 289 16.54 13.94 -20.96
CA ASP A 289 16.69 13.41 -22.31
C ASP A 289 17.94 13.95 -22.99
N ASP A 290 18.53 14.99 -22.38
CA ASP A 290 19.82 15.55 -22.77
C ASP A 290 21.06 14.89 -22.12
N LYS A 291 20.84 13.89 -21.22
CA LYS A 291 21.91 13.05 -20.64
C LYS A 291 21.69 11.56 -20.88
N HIS A 292 21.47 11.17 -22.12
CA HIS A 292 22.02 9.91 -22.54
C HIS A 292 23.54 10.00 -22.38
N VAL A 293 24.05 9.68 -21.21
CA VAL A 293 25.44 9.28 -21.08
C VAL A 293 25.53 7.95 -21.82
N ILE A 294 25.74 8.04 -23.13
CA ILE A 294 26.13 6.89 -23.92
C ILE A 294 27.37 6.35 -23.20
N ALA A 295 27.27 5.13 -22.69
CA ALA A 295 28.39 4.52 -22.01
C ALA A 295 29.56 4.43 -23.01
N ASP A 296 30.68 5.07 -22.70
CA ASP A 296 31.90 5.01 -23.55
C ASP A 296 32.49 3.58 -23.59
N GLN A 297 32.06 2.71 -22.71
CA GLN A 297 32.56 1.34 -22.58
C GLN A 297 31.49 0.44 -21.95
N VAL A 298 31.60 -0.88 -22.17
CA VAL A 298 30.79 -1.86 -21.50
C VAL A 298 31.06 -1.81 -19.99
N VAL A 299 30.04 -1.57 -19.19
CA VAL A 299 30.09 -1.58 -17.73
C VAL A 299 29.19 -2.69 -17.21
N LEU A 300 29.74 -3.60 -16.44
CA LEU A 300 28.97 -4.63 -15.71
C LEU A 300 28.95 -4.25 -14.23
N TYR A 301 27.77 -4.04 -13.69
CA TYR A 301 27.59 -3.77 -12.27
C TYR A 301 27.58 -5.07 -11.46
N PRO A 302 27.91 -5.01 -10.16
CA PRO A 302 27.74 -6.16 -9.28
C PRO A 302 26.31 -6.69 -9.35
N ASN A 303 26.18 -8.01 -9.42
CA ASN A 303 24.86 -8.64 -9.37
C ASN A 303 24.23 -8.48 -7.99
N TYR A 304 22.90 -8.34 -7.98
CA TYR A 304 22.13 -8.24 -6.74
C TYR A 304 20.92 -9.19 -6.79
N PRO A 305 20.61 -9.91 -5.72
CA PRO A 305 21.46 -10.12 -4.53
C PRO A 305 22.73 -10.91 -4.83
N ASN A 306 23.77 -10.73 -3.99
CA ASN A 306 25.00 -11.47 -4.07
C ASN A 306 25.51 -11.84 -2.66
N PRO A 307 25.53 -13.12 -2.22
CA PRO A 307 25.22 -14.31 -3.04
C PRO A 307 23.75 -14.40 -3.43
N PHE A 308 23.46 -14.99 -4.58
CA PHE A 308 22.11 -15.16 -5.10
C PHE A 308 21.50 -16.53 -4.76
N ASN A 309 20.16 -16.57 -4.58
CA ASN A 309 19.39 -17.80 -4.39
C ASN A 309 17.90 -17.55 -4.68
N PRO A 310 17.29 -18.18 -5.69
CA PRO A 310 17.89 -18.88 -6.83
C PRO A 310 18.18 -17.94 -8.02
N THR A 311 17.82 -16.67 -7.94
CA THR A 311 17.96 -15.69 -9.03
C THR A 311 18.74 -14.45 -8.59
N THR A 312 19.37 -13.77 -9.55
CA THR A 312 20.04 -12.50 -9.35
C THR A 312 19.80 -11.59 -10.56
N GLN A 313 19.87 -10.30 -10.37
CA GLN A 313 19.81 -9.32 -11.46
C GLN A 313 21.24 -8.95 -11.89
N LEU A 314 21.44 -8.88 -13.19
CA LEU A 314 22.63 -8.32 -13.79
C LEU A 314 22.26 -7.00 -14.46
N ARG A 315 22.92 -5.94 -14.03
CA ARG A 315 22.82 -4.61 -14.68
C ARG A 315 24.08 -4.34 -15.46
N TYR A 316 23.93 -3.87 -16.68
CA TYR A 316 25.07 -3.49 -17.53
C TYR A 316 24.70 -2.32 -18.43
N ASP A 317 25.70 -1.53 -18.78
CA ASP A 317 25.60 -0.48 -19.78
C ASP A 317 26.40 -0.89 -21.02
N LEU A 318 25.88 -0.62 -22.19
CA LEU A 318 26.51 -0.91 -23.47
C LEU A 318 26.77 0.41 -24.21
N PRO A 319 27.95 0.59 -24.82
CA PRO A 319 28.15 1.65 -25.78
C PRO A 319 27.33 1.39 -27.04
N GLU A 320 26.86 2.45 -27.71
CA GLU A 320 26.25 2.33 -29.04
C GLU A 320 27.23 1.82 -30.07
#